data_eedf9d9a0bbf86c80acecf7c84a7bdb7
#
_entry.id   eedf9d9a0bbf86c80acecf7c84a7bdb7
#
_cell.length_a   1.000
_cell.length_b   1.000
_cell.length_c   1.000
_cell.angle_alpha   90.00
_cell.angle_beta   90.00
_cell.angle_gamma   90.00
#
_symmetry.space_group_name_H-M   'P 1'
#
loop_
_entity.id
_entity.type
_entity.pdbx_description
1 polymer ?
#
loop_
_entity_poly.entity_id
_entity_poly.type
_entity_poly.pdbx_seq_one_letter_code
_entity_poly.pdbx_strand_id
1 'polypeptide(L)'
;MRRYYAKYQGKKIVEDKALRAFVDTQLLLDQSPEGISGRLKYKREKGIQYISKESIYRYIKSIHGRRIEAALRKKKKRRTTKRTTGTLDGRTFIDKRPSSINKRMRIGDAEFDFIVSGKGGSGILLVVVDRKLRVAFLEPIYKVTIEAVHTAAKKIKQRYPEWRTGTTDNDLLFARHKELERELLIRIFFCHQYHSWEKGTVENTNGEIRVYLPKGSDISLKTPSFFRTVEKRVNSRFMECLEYRTPDEALHRCRKQKRSPRAL
;
A
#
# COMPACT_ATOMS: atom_id res chain seq x y z
N MET A 1 1.07 -32.69 21.02
CA MET A 1 0.83 -31.31 20.60
C MET A 1 -0.42 -30.65 21.19
N ARG A 2 -1.60 -31.28 21.27
CA ARG A 2 -2.85 -30.67 21.81
C ARG A 2 -2.76 -30.11 23.24
N ARG A 3 -2.03 -30.78 24.17
CA ARG A 3 -1.93 -30.35 25.58
C ARG A 3 -1.10 -29.07 25.80
N TYR A 4 -0.06 -28.83 24.99
CA TYR A 4 0.78 -27.64 25.12
C TYR A 4 0.03 -26.36 24.74
N TYR A 5 -0.79 -26.43 23.72
CA TYR A 5 -1.61 -25.28 23.26
C TYR A 5 -2.80 -24.98 24.20
N ALA A 6 -3.34 -26.00 24.90
CA ALA A 6 -4.43 -25.82 25.87
C ALA A 6 -4.00 -24.97 27.08
N LYS A 7 -2.72 -25.08 27.52
CA LYS A 7 -2.20 -24.40 28.72
C LYS A 7 -1.98 -22.88 28.53
N TYR A 8 -1.86 -22.38 27.27
CA TYR A 8 -1.51 -20.99 26.94
C TYR A 8 -2.54 -20.30 26.05
N GLN A 9 -3.82 -20.57 26.23
CA GLN A 9 -4.93 -20.16 25.35
C GLN A 9 -5.23 -18.66 25.32
N GLY A 10 -4.21 -17.81 25.17
CA GLY A 10 -4.42 -16.37 25.01
C GLY A 10 -5.14 -15.71 26.19
N LYS A 11 -4.93 -16.22 27.42
CA LYS A 11 -5.63 -15.75 28.62
C LYS A 11 -5.73 -14.24 28.72
N LYS A 12 -4.61 -13.51 28.53
CA LYS A 12 -4.61 -12.05 28.60
C LYS A 12 -5.60 -11.40 27.63
N ILE A 13 -5.69 -11.91 26.37
CA ILE A 13 -6.62 -11.38 25.37
C ILE A 13 -8.05 -11.77 25.71
N VAL A 14 -8.28 -12.96 26.28
CA VAL A 14 -9.63 -13.46 26.61
C VAL A 14 -10.18 -12.78 27.86
N GLU A 15 -9.32 -12.53 28.85
CA GLU A 15 -9.68 -11.92 30.12
C GLU A 15 -9.94 -10.41 30.01
N ASP A 16 -9.15 -9.70 29.18
CA ASP A 16 -9.33 -8.28 28.93
C ASP A 16 -10.26 -8.05 27.72
N LYS A 17 -11.52 -7.68 28.02
CA LYS A 17 -12.55 -7.43 26.99
C LYS A 17 -12.17 -6.33 26.01
N ALA A 18 -11.52 -5.25 26.47
CA ALA A 18 -11.11 -4.12 25.62
C ALA A 18 -9.98 -4.53 24.69
N LEU A 19 -8.96 -5.21 25.20
CA LEU A 19 -7.87 -5.74 24.41
C LEU A 19 -8.38 -6.76 23.38
N ARG A 20 -9.28 -7.66 23.78
CA ARG A 20 -9.87 -8.65 22.86
C ARG A 20 -10.65 -7.99 21.74
N ALA A 21 -11.53 -7.05 22.04
CA ALA A 21 -12.31 -6.32 21.04
C ALA A 21 -11.40 -5.58 20.06
N PHE A 22 -10.33 -4.94 20.56
CA PHE A 22 -9.34 -4.29 19.72
C PHE A 22 -8.62 -5.28 18.81
N VAL A 23 -8.05 -6.36 19.36
CA VAL A 23 -7.30 -7.37 18.59
C VAL A 23 -8.18 -8.00 17.52
N ASP A 24 -9.41 -8.42 17.86
CA ASP A 24 -10.35 -9.03 16.93
C ASP A 24 -10.71 -8.09 15.79
N THR A 25 -11.04 -6.83 16.12
CA THR A 25 -11.34 -5.80 15.12
C THR A 25 -10.15 -5.56 14.18
N GLN A 26 -8.95 -5.42 14.73
CA GLN A 26 -7.77 -5.17 13.90
C GLN A 26 -7.42 -6.36 12.99
N LEU A 27 -7.55 -7.59 13.48
CA LEU A 27 -7.34 -8.79 12.68
C LEU A 27 -8.36 -8.90 11.53
N LEU A 28 -9.64 -8.60 11.79
CA LEU A 28 -10.69 -8.55 10.76
C LEU A 28 -10.50 -7.40 9.76
N LEU A 29 -9.78 -6.36 10.15
CA LEU A 29 -9.33 -5.27 9.27
C LEU A 29 -8.01 -5.58 8.55
N ASP A 30 -7.61 -6.85 8.53
CA ASP A 30 -6.41 -7.35 7.85
C ASP A 30 -5.07 -6.85 8.42
N GLN A 31 -5.05 -6.37 9.67
CA GLN A 31 -3.79 -6.04 10.33
C GLN A 31 -3.02 -7.32 10.70
N SER A 32 -1.70 -7.24 10.59
CA SER A 32 -0.86 -8.36 11.04
C SER A 32 -0.69 -8.37 12.57
N PRO A 33 -0.49 -9.53 13.20
CA PRO A 33 -0.15 -9.62 14.62
C PRO A 33 1.05 -8.75 15.01
N GLU A 34 2.07 -8.63 14.13
CA GLU A 34 3.21 -7.74 14.32
C GLU A 34 2.77 -6.27 14.33
N GLY A 35 1.90 -5.89 13.39
CA GLY A 35 1.37 -4.52 13.30
C GLY A 35 0.59 -4.14 14.55
N ILE A 36 -0.31 -5.03 15.02
CA ILE A 36 -1.11 -4.82 16.23
C ILE A 36 -0.21 -4.69 17.47
N SER A 37 0.72 -5.64 17.65
CA SER A 37 1.66 -5.62 18.77
C SER A 37 2.53 -4.37 18.78
N GLY A 38 3.08 -3.99 17.62
CA GLY A 38 3.88 -2.79 17.46
C GLY A 38 3.09 -1.53 17.76
N ARG A 39 1.85 -1.43 17.28
CA ARG A 39 0.94 -0.31 17.55
C ARG A 39 0.73 -0.09 19.04
N LEU A 40 0.49 -1.16 19.78
CA LEU A 40 0.33 -1.12 21.23
C LEU A 40 1.65 -0.78 21.95
N LYS A 41 2.78 -1.35 21.50
CA LYS A 41 4.11 -1.05 22.04
C LYS A 41 4.46 0.44 21.93
N TYR A 42 4.12 1.08 20.81
CA TYR A 42 4.32 2.51 20.59
C TYR A 42 3.22 3.39 21.22
N LYS A 43 2.34 2.81 22.06
CA LYS A 43 1.26 3.51 22.77
C LYS A 43 0.40 4.38 21.82
N ARG A 44 0.12 3.86 20.62
CA ARG A 44 -0.72 4.56 19.64
C ARG A 44 -2.22 4.43 19.95
N GLU A 45 -2.58 3.46 20.81
CA GLU A 45 -3.95 3.25 21.28
C GLU A 45 -4.02 3.52 22.79
N LYS A 46 -4.88 4.46 23.18
CA LYS A 46 -5.07 4.82 24.59
C LYS A 46 -5.94 3.78 25.29
N GLY A 47 -5.57 3.42 26.51
CA GLY A 47 -6.37 2.52 27.36
C GLY A 47 -6.31 1.02 26.99
N ILE A 48 -5.53 0.65 25.97
CA ILE A 48 -5.34 -0.75 25.58
C ILE A 48 -3.96 -1.23 26.05
N GLN A 49 -3.92 -2.35 26.77
CA GLN A 49 -2.67 -2.94 27.24
C GLN A 49 -1.82 -3.50 26.10
N TYR A 50 -0.50 -3.49 26.31
CA TYR A 50 0.43 -4.14 25.39
C TYR A 50 0.28 -5.65 25.39
N ILE A 51 0.29 -6.23 24.19
CA ILE A 51 0.34 -7.67 23.96
C ILE A 51 1.39 -8.00 22.87
N SER A 52 2.15 -9.07 23.09
CA SER A 52 3.15 -9.51 22.11
C SER A 52 2.52 -10.18 20.90
N LYS A 53 3.21 -10.15 19.77
CA LYS A 53 2.74 -10.81 18.53
C LYS A 53 2.57 -12.32 18.72
N GLU A 54 3.44 -12.96 19.51
CA GLU A 54 3.37 -14.39 19.82
C GLU A 54 2.08 -14.73 20.57
N SER A 55 1.66 -13.87 21.51
CA SER A 55 0.39 -14.04 22.22
C SER A 55 -0.81 -13.90 21.30
N ILE A 56 -0.75 -12.98 20.32
CA ILE A 56 -1.81 -12.83 19.30
C ILE A 56 -1.86 -14.07 18.41
N TYR A 57 -0.71 -14.59 17.94
CA TYR A 57 -0.67 -15.84 17.16
C TYR A 57 -1.24 -17.04 17.93
N ARG A 58 -0.92 -17.16 19.25
CA ARG A 58 -1.50 -18.21 20.10
C ARG A 58 -3.01 -18.04 20.26
N TYR A 59 -3.47 -16.81 20.43
CA TYR A 59 -4.89 -16.50 20.51
C TYR A 59 -5.64 -16.93 19.23
N ILE A 60 -5.14 -16.55 18.04
CA ILE A 60 -5.75 -16.93 16.76
C ILE A 60 -5.92 -18.46 16.64
N LYS A 61 -4.92 -19.24 17.09
CA LYS A 61 -4.94 -20.71 17.05
C LYS A 61 -5.74 -21.36 18.20
N SER A 62 -6.21 -20.57 19.16
CA SER A 62 -7.01 -21.08 20.28
C SER A 62 -8.46 -21.31 19.88
N ILE A 63 -9.23 -21.97 20.76
CA ILE A 63 -10.69 -22.13 20.59
C ILE A 63 -11.42 -20.79 20.49
N HIS A 64 -10.89 -19.76 21.14
CA HIS A 64 -11.46 -18.40 21.15
C HIS A 64 -11.20 -17.62 19.86
N GLY A 65 -10.12 -17.95 19.15
CA GLY A 65 -9.70 -17.29 17.91
C GLY A 65 -10.20 -17.96 16.61
N ARG A 66 -10.92 -19.08 16.68
CA ARG A 66 -11.33 -19.86 15.48
C ARG A 66 -12.08 -19.05 14.43
N ARG A 67 -12.95 -18.13 14.85
CA ARG A 67 -13.68 -17.25 13.92
C ARG A 67 -12.72 -16.32 13.16
N ILE A 68 -11.73 -15.79 13.87
CA ILE A 68 -10.70 -14.93 13.31
C ILE A 68 -9.82 -15.73 12.35
N GLU A 69 -9.35 -16.92 12.76
CA GLU A 69 -8.51 -17.79 11.92
C GLU A 69 -9.18 -18.14 10.59
N ALA A 70 -10.49 -18.41 10.61
CA ALA A 70 -11.27 -18.70 9.41
C ALA A 70 -11.37 -17.51 8.46
N ALA A 71 -11.38 -16.26 8.99
CA ALA A 71 -11.47 -15.03 8.24
C ALA A 71 -10.09 -14.52 7.75
N LEU A 72 -8.97 -15.01 8.33
CA LEU A 72 -7.64 -14.54 7.99
C LEU A 72 -7.22 -14.94 6.58
N ARG A 73 -6.46 -14.06 5.96
CA ARG A 73 -5.94 -14.24 4.62
C ARG A 73 -4.99 -15.42 4.52
N LYS A 74 -5.24 -16.34 3.62
CA LYS A 74 -4.27 -17.37 3.23
C LYS A 74 -3.25 -16.74 2.26
N LYS A 75 -1.97 -16.68 2.63
CA LYS A 75 -0.88 -16.26 1.73
C LYS A 75 -0.82 -17.19 0.52
N LYS A 76 -1.11 -16.66 -0.68
CA LYS A 76 -0.90 -17.40 -1.93
C LYS A 76 0.56 -17.27 -2.38
N LYS A 77 1.18 -18.38 -2.84
CA LYS A 77 2.52 -18.37 -3.44
C LYS A 77 2.54 -17.47 -4.69
N ARG A 78 3.58 -16.62 -4.78
CA ARG A 78 3.81 -15.75 -5.95
C ARG A 78 4.25 -16.61 -7.16
N ARG A 79 3.56 -16.45 -8.29
CA ARG A 79 4.06 -16.84 -9.61
C ARG A 79 4.47 -15.56 -10.33
N THR A 80 5.69 -15.50 -10.85
CA THR A 80 6.19 -14.40 -11.67
C THR A 80 5.80 -14.60 -13.13
N THR A 81 5.27 -13.58 -13.77
CA THR A 81 5.03 -13.52 -15.22
C THR A 81 5.93 -12.46 -15.82
N LYS A 82 6.63 -12.79 -16.91
CA LYS A 82 7.44 -11.84 -17.68
C LYS A 82 6.54 -10.88 -18.46
N ARG A 83 6.87 -9.59 -18.48
CA ARG A 83 6.23 -8.55 -19.27
C ARG A 83 7.15 -8.13 -20.41
N THR A 84 6.56 -7.71 -21.53
CA THR A 84 7.27 -7.10 -22.66
C THR A 84 7.52 -5.62 -22.34
N THR A 85 8.76 -5.17 -22.48
CA THR A 85 9.17 -3.77 -22.30
C THR A 85 9.46 -3.16 -23.66
N GLY A 86 8.98 -1.92 -23.87
CA GLY A 86 9.27 -1.13 -25.07
C GLY A 86 10.43 -0.15 -24.84
N THR A 87 10.96 0.40 -25.93
CA THR A 87 11.93 1.50 -25.88
C THR A 87 11.18 2.82 -25.98
N LEU A 88 11.40 3.73 -25.04
CA LEU A 88 10.82 5.07 -25.01
C LEU A 88 11.93 6.13 -25.12
N ASP A 89 11.78 7.11 -26.00
CA ASP A 89 12.76 8.18 -26.17
C ASP A 89 12.65 9.28 -25.12
N GLY A 90 13.77 9.98 -24.87
CA GLY A 90 13.80 11.14 -23.97
C GLY A 90 13.61 10.85 -22.49
N ARG A 91 13.78 9.60 -22.04
CA ARG A 91 13.64 9.19 -20.64
C ARG A 91 14.77 9.73 -19.77
N THR A 92 14.41 10.09 -18.53
CA THR A 92 15.38 10.34 -17.47
C THR A 92 15.47 9.09 -16.60
N PHE A 93 16.60 8.40 -16.63
CA PHE A 93 16.80 7.18 -15.84
C PHE A 93 17.01 7.48 -14.36
N ILE A 94 16.77 6.45 -13.56
CA ILE A 94 16.82 6.49 -12.08
C ILE A 94 18.20 6.94 -11.56
N ASP A 95 19.28 6.75 -12.31
CA ASP A 95 20.64 7.20 -11.94
C ASP A 95 20.72 8.71 -11.76
N LYS A 96 19.92 9.45 -12.51
CA LYS A 96 19.82 10.92 -12.40
C LYS A 96 18.87 11.37 -11.30
N ARG A 97 18.31 10.43 -10.52
CA ARG A 97 17.41 10.74 -9.42
C ARG A 97 18.19 11.25 -8.21
N PRO A 98 17.86 12.43 -7.64
CA PRO A 98 18.53 12.99 -6.48
C PRO A 98 18.57 12.01 -5.29
N SER A 99 19.70 11.99 -4.57
CA SER A 99 19.92 11.11 -3.40
C SER A 99 18.88 11.32 -2.29
N SER A 100 18.35 12.55 -2.15
CA SER A 100 17.26 12.87 -1.20
C SER A 100 16.00 12.04 -1.44
N ILE A 101 15.69 11.70 -2.71
CA ILE A 101 14.59 10.83 -3.07
C ILE A 101 14.92 9.39 -2.68
N ASN A 102 16.16 8.93 -2.91
CA ASN A 102 16.60 7.60 -2.53
C ASN A 102 16.51 7.38 -1.00
N LYS A 103 16.91 8.39 -0.23
CA LYS A 103 16.85 8.41 1.23
C LYS A 103 15.43 8.63 1.79
N ARG A 104 14.41 8.82 0.94
CA ARG A 104 13.01 9.06 1.35
C ARG A 104 12.84 10.23 2.32
N MET A 105 13.59 11.31 2.11
CA MET A 105 13.65 12.42 3.06
C MET A 105 12.39 13.28 3.06
N ARG A 106 11.69 13.38 1.94
CA ARG A 106 10.53 14.27 1.76
C ARG A 106 9.30 13.48 1.29
N ILE A 107 8.12 14.07 1.43
CA ILE A 107 6.87 13.60 0.86
C ILE A 107 6.71 14.09 -0.57
N GLY A 108 5.97 13.36 -1.38
CA GLY A 108 5.70 13.70 -2.76
C GLY A 108 6.60 13.00 -3.76
N ASP A 109 7.55 12.20 -3.29
CA ASP A 109 8.36 11.34 -4.15
C ASP A 109 7.67 9.97 -4.23
N ALA A 110 7.02 9.66 -5.35
CA ALA A 110 6.20 8.46 -5.52
C ALA A 110 6.82 7.44 -6.48
N GLU A 111 6.43 6.20 -6.29
CA GLU A 111 6.58 5.13 -7.27
C GLU A 111 5.20 4.86 -7.87
N PHE A 112 5.13 4.59 -9.16
CA PHE A 112 3.86 4.25 -9.79
C PHE A 112 3.99 3.10 -10.78
N ASP A 113 2.92 2.34 -10.92
CA ASP A 113 2.86 1.10 -11.67
C ASP A 113 1.42 0.81 -12.12
N PHE A 114 1.27 -0.10 -13.05
CA PHE A 114 -0.03 -0.59 -13.47
C PHE A 114 -0.30 -2.00 -12.98
N ILE A 115 -1.50 -2.21 -12.43
CA ILE A 115 -2.07 -3.54 -12.27
C ILE A 115 -2.99 -3.79 -13.45
N VAL A 116 -2.65 -4.80 -14.26
CA VAL A 116 -3.40 -5.14 -15.48
C VAL A 116 -4.41 -6.25 -15.16
N SER A 117 -5.55 -6.22 -15.85
CA SER A 117 -6.56 -7.28 -15.84
C SER A 117 -5.98 -8.63 -16.25
N GLY A 118 -6.66 -9.69 -15.86
CA GLY A 118 -6.30 -11.05 -16.27
C GLY A 118 -6.57 -11.30 -17.76
N LYS A 119 -6.18 -12.48 -18.25
CA LYS A 119 -6.42 -12.91 -19.63
C LYS A 119 -7.93 -12.88 -19.91
N GLY A 120 -8.33 -12.19 -20.97
CA GLY A 120 -9.73 -12.01 -21.35
C GLY A 120 -10.46 -10.86 -20.64
N GLY A 121 -9.85 -10.24 -19.63
CA GLY A 121 -10.37 -9.04 -18.98
C GLY A 121 -9.80 -7.76 -19.58
N SER A 122 -10.45 -6.63 -19.29
CA SER A 122 -10.06 -5.30 -19.79
C SER A 122 -9.83 -4.30 -18.65
N GLY A 123 -9.22 -3.17 -18.99
CA GLY A 123 -8.88 -2.13 -18.03
C GLY A 123 -7.59 -2.40 -17.24
N ILE A 124 -7.09 -1.34 -16.66
CA ILE A 124 -5.90 -1.32 -15.80
C ILE A 124 -6.15 -0.44 -14.57
N LEU A 125 -5.39 -0.66 -13.53
CA LEU A 125 -5.40 0.17 -12.33
C LEU A 125 -4.07 0.92 -12.23
N LEU A 126 -4.10 2.25 -12.29
CA LEU A 126 -2.95 3.07 -11.95
C LEU A 126 -2.79 3.09 -10.43
N VAL A 127 -1.61 2.71 -9.96
CA VAL A 127 -1.23 2.69 -8.54
C VAL A 127 -0.10 3.68 -8.35
N VAL A 128 -0.28 4.68 -7.49
CA VAL A 128 0.74 5.67 -7.11
C VAL A 128 0.98 5.55 -5.62
N VAL A 129 2.23 5.34 -5.20
CA VAL A 129 2.59 5.15 -3.79
C VAL A 129 3.70 6.11 -3.39
N ASP A 130 3.46 6.93 -2.36
CA ASP A 130 4.50 7.77 -1.78
C ASP A 130 5.58 6.93 -1.11
N ARG A 131 6.84 7.22 -1.41
CA ARG A 131 7.98 6.43 -0.93
C ARG A 131 8.25 6.59 0.56
N LYS A 132 7.95 7.77 1.13
CA LYS A 132 8.15 8.08 2.56
C LYS A 132 6.97 7.66 3.41
N LEU A 133 5.75 8.07 3.03
CA LEU A 133 4.54 7.85 3.82
C LEU A 133 3.85 6.52 3.52
N ARG A 134 4.24 5.82 2.44
CA ARG A 134 3.61 4.57 1.99
C ARG A 134 2.14 4.71 1.62
N VAL A 135 1.62 5.95 1.55
CA VAL A 135 0.24 6.18 1.16
C VAL A 135 0.06 5.86 -0.33
N ALA A 136 -0.96 5.08 -0.61
CA ALA A 136 -1.31 4.64 -1.95
C ALA A 136 -2.54 5.40 -2.48
N PHE A 137 -2.53 5.70 -3.77
CA PHE A 137 -3.65 6.27 -4.52
C PHE A 137 -3.95 5.36 -5.70
N LEU A 138 -5.20 4.98 -5.85
CA LEU A 138 -5.67 4.05 -6.86
C LEU A 138 -6.63 4.74 -7.82
N GLU A 139 -6.43 4.58 -9.13
CA GLU A 139 -7.35 5.09 -10.14
C GLU A 139 -7.58 4.06 -11.24
N PRO A 140 -8.80 3.54 -11.42
CA PRO A 140 -9.10 2.59 -12.48
C PRO A 140 -9.18 3.29 -13.86
N ILE A 141 -8.69 2.61 -14.87
CA ILE A 141 -8.71 3.04 -16.27
C ILE A 141 -9.40 1.91 -17.07
N TYR A 142 -10.63 2.14 -17.47
CA TYR A 142 -11.44 1.13 -18.13
C TYR A 142 -11.14 1.02 -19.64
N LYS A 143 -10.92 2.16 -20.30
CA LYS A 143 -10.45 2.22 -21.68
C LYS A 143 -8.98 2.62 -21.67
N VAL A 144 -8.10 1.68 -22.04
CA VAL A 144 -6.65 1.84 -21.90
C VAL A 144 -6.11 2.66 -23.08
N THR A 145 -5.87 3.94 -22.83
CA THR A 145 -5.20 4.89 -23.74
C THR A 145 -4.24 5.76 -22.96
N ILE A 146 -3.30 6.41 -23.64
CA ILE A 146 -2.35 7.34 -23.01
C ILE A 146 -3.11 8.53 -22.38
N GLU A 147 -4.13 9.06 -23.05
CA GLU A 147 -4.96 10.16 -22.57
C GLU A 147 -5.73 9.78 -21.29
N ALA A 148 -6.21 8.53 -21.22
CA ALA A 148 -6.88 8.02 -20.03
C ALA A 148 -5.90 7.84 -18.85
N VAL A 149 -4.63 7.48 -19.12
CA VAL A 149 -3.57 7.47 -18.11
C VAL A 149 -3.29 8.87 -17.58
N HIS A 150 -3.18 9.88 -18.47
CA HIS A 150 -3.02 11.27 -18.07
C HIS A 150 -4.19 11.77 -17.21
N THR A 151 -5.42 11.43 -17.61
CA THR A 151 -6.63 11.77 -16.86
C THR A 151 -6.63 11.13 -15.47
N ALA A 152 -6.29 9.86 -15.37
CA ALA A 152 -6.19 9.15 -14.10
C ALA A 152 -5.11 9.75 -13.19
N ALA A 153 -3.94 10.07 -13.76
CA ALA A 153 -2.86 10.71 -13.02
C ALA A 153 -3.24 12.12 -12.52
N LYS A 154 -3.98 12.91 -13.31
CA LYS A 154 -4.54 14.21 -12.89
C LYS A 154 -5.49 14.06 -11.69
N LYS A 155 -6.39 13.08 -11.72
CA LYS A 155 -7.30 12.79 -10.59
C LYS A 155 -6.52 12.42 -9.32
N ILE A 156 -5.44 11.65 -9.44
CA ILE A 156 -4.56 11.36 -8.31
C ILE A 156 -3.85 12.64 -7.83
N LYS A 157 -3.32 13.47 -8.74
CA LYS A 157 -2.66 14.73 -8.39
C LYS A 157 -3.58 15.68 -7.63
N GLN A 158 -4.87 15.74 -7.97
CA GLN A 158 -5.87 16.53 -7.24
C GLN A 158 -6.04 16.06 -5.79
N ARG A 159 -6.01 14.74 -5.54
CA ARG A 159 -6.10 14.15 -4.20
C ARG A 159 -4.78 14.19 -3.44
N TYR A 160 -3.67 14.20 -4.17
CA TYR A 160 -2.30 14.24 -3.66
C TYR A 160 -1.50 15.40 -4.29
N PRO A 161 -1.80 16.64 -3.94
CA PRO A 161 -1.13 17.82 -4.50
C PRO A 161 0.37 17.85 -4.15
N GLU A 162 0.80 17.16 -3.10
CA GLU A 162 2.20 17.01 -2.69
C GLU A 162 3.04 16.20 -3.68
N TRP A 163 2.47 15.48 -4.63
CA TRP A 163 3.18 14.67 -5.61
C TRP A 163 4.13 15.51 -6.46
N ARG A 164 5.43 15.24 -6.39
CA ARG A 164 6.52 16.04 -7.02
C ARG A 164 7.33 15.24 -8.02
N THR A 165 7.59 13.96 -7.72
CA THR A 165 8.35 13.08 -8.59
C THR A 165 7.70 11.72 -8.67
N GLY A 166 7.90 11.05 -9.81
CA GLY A 166 7.43 9.69 -10.01
C GLY A 166 8.57 8.78 -10.47
N THR A 167 8.57 7.54 -10.01
CA THR A 167 9.48 6.50 -10.53
C THR A 167 8.63 5.37 -11.07
N THR A 168 8.88 4.99 -12.33
CA THR A 168 8.12 3.96 -13.05
C THR A 168 9.01 3.04 -13.86
N ASP A 169 8.45 1.96 -14.39
CA ASP A 169 9.10 1.12 -15.41
C ASP A 169 8.92 1.71 -16.82
N ASN A 170 9.42 0.95 -17.81
CA ASN A 170 9.41 1.34 -19.20
C ASN A 170 8.12 0.90 -19.94
N ASP A 171 6.95 1.05 -19.30
CA ASP A 171 5.68 0.73 -19.93
C ASP A 171 5.35 1.74 -21.05
N LEU A 172 4.87 1.26 -22.21
CA LEU A 172 4.52 2.07 -23.37
C LEU A 172 3.40 3.08 -23.08
N LEU A 173 2.59 2.87 -22.07
CA LEU A 173 1.57 3.83 -21.64
C LEU A 173 2.17 5.15 -21.11
N PHE A 174 3.48 5.19 -20.88
CA PHE A 174 4.23 6.40 -20.55
C PHE A 174 4.97 7.00 -21.75
N ALA A 175 4.63 6.64 -23.00
CA ALA A 175 5.26 7.16 -24.19
C ALA A 175 5.23 8.71 -24.24
N ARG A 176 4.14 9.32 -23.75
CA ARG A 176 4.00 10.80 -23.67
C ARG A 176 4.35 11.33 -22.28
N HIS A 177 5.33 10.74 -21.58
CA HIS A 177 5.71 11.13 -20.23
C HIS A 177 6.15 12.59 -20.10
N LYS A 178 6.76 13.20 -21.12
CA LYS A 178 7.15 14.62 -21.10
C LYS A 178 5.94 15.55 -21.03
N GLU A 179 4.86 15.18 -21.67
CA GLU A 179 3.60 15.90 -21.58
C GLU A 179 2.99 15.73 -20.19
N LEU A 180 2.97 14.51 -19.67
CA LEU A 180 2.49 14.19 -18.32
C LEU A 180 3.31 14.95 -17.25
N GLU A 181 4.64 15.05 -17.39
CA GLU A 181 5.49 15.85 -16.50
C GLU A 181 5.04 17.33 -16.43
N ARG A 182 4.76 17.91 -17.61
CA ARG A 182 4.30 19.30 -17.72
C ARG A 182 2.91 19.50 -17.14
N GLU A 183 1.96 18.61 -17.45
CA GLU A 183 0.59 18.66 -16.97
C GLU A 183 0.46 18.55 -15.45
N LEU A 184 1.28 17.68 -14.84
CA LEU A 184 1.22 17.41 -13.40
C LEU A 184 2.22 18.24 -12.59
N LEU A 185 3.13 18.97 -13.25
CA LEU A 185 4.27 19.65 -12.62
C LEU A 185 5.09 18.68 -11.74
N ILE A 186 5.40 17.52 -12.29
CA ILE A 186 6.24 16.49 -11.63
C ILE A 186 7.42 16.15 -12.51
N ARG A 187 8.41 15.44 -11.95
CA ARG A 187 9.52 14.83 -12.69
C ARG A 187 9.40 13.32 -12.67
N ILE A 188 9.55 12.67 -13.82
CA ILE A 188 9.44 11.22 -13.95
C ILE A 188 10.83 10.61 -14.17
N PHE A 189 11.13 9.57 -13.39
CA PHE A 189 12.34 8.76 -13.50
C PHE A 189 11.96 7.35 -13.93
N PHE A 190 12.73 6.79 -14.85
CA PHE A 190 12.51 5.44 -15.35
C PHE A 190 13.52 4.46 -14.76
N CYS A 191 13.02 3.33 -14.30
CA CYS A 191 13.88 2.23 -13.86
C CYS A 191 14.60 1.59 -15.04
N HIS A 192 15.73 0.95 -14.75
CA HIS A 192 16.39 0.11 -15.75
C HIS A 192 15.54 -1.11 -16.09
N GLN A 193 15.72 -1.62 -17.31
CA GLN A 193 15.05 -2.85 -17.70
C GLN A 193 15.49 -4.00 -16.80
N TYR A 194 14.53 -4.84 -16.39
CA TYR A 194 14.73 -5.99 -15.50
C TYR A 194 15.16 -5.66 -14.05
N HIS A 195 15.21 -4.38 -13.65
CA HIS A 195 15.58 -3.94 -12.31
C HIS A 195 14.33 -3.67 -11.43
N SER A 196 13.49 -4.69 -11.22
CA SER A 196 12.24 -4.55 -10.47
C SER A 196 12.43 -4.07 -9.03
N TRP A 197 13.59 -4.35 -8.42
CA TRP A 197 13.92 -3.89 -7.06
C TRP A 197 14.01 -2.36 -6.91
N GLU A 198 14.15 -1.62 -8.00
CA GLU A 198 14.18 -0.15 -8.01
C GLU A 198 12.81 0.47 -7.66
N LYS A 199 11.72 -0.32 -7.76
CA LYS A 199 10.33 0.04 -7.42
C LYS A 199 9.75 -0.79 -6.26
N GLY A 200 10.55 -1.18 -5.29
CA GLY A 200 10.13 -2.08 -4.21
C GLY A 200 8.92 -1.58 -3.38
N THR A 201 8.69 -0.25 -3.33
CA THR A 201 7.57 0.30 -2.56
C THR A 201 6.24 -0.01 -3.23
N VAL A 202 6.09 0.31 -4.53
CA VAL A 202 4.85 0.04 -5.25
C VAL A 202 4.63 -1.45 -5.47
N GLU A 203 5.69 -2.24 -5.68
CA GLU A 203 5.56 -3.70 -5.79
C GLU A 203 5.00 -4.34 -4.52
N ASN A 204 5.48 -3.91 -3.34
CA ASN A 204 4.95 -4.38 -2.07
C ASN A 204 3.47 -4.01 -1.92
N THR A 205 3.11 -2.75 -2.24
CA THR A 205 1.73 -2.27 -2.22
C THR A 205 0.85 -3.03 -3.21
N ASN A 206 1.35 -3.31 -4.43
CA ASN A 206 0.65 -4.15 -5.40
C ASN A 206 0.36 -5.55 -4.86
N GLY A 207 1.29 -6.11 -4.06
CA GLY A 207 1.08 -7.37 -3.34
C GLY A 207 -0.12 -7.31 -2.39
N GLU A 208 -0.29 -6.20 -1.69
CA GLU A 208 -1.43 -5.97 -0.78
C GLU A 208 -2.74 -5.76 -1.55
N ILE A 209 -2.72 -4.97 -2.62
CA ILE A 209 -3.88 -4.76 -3.49
C ILE A 209 -4.36 -6.09 -4.10
N ARG A 210 -3.42 -6.97 -4.46
CA ARG A 210 -3.71 -8.29 -5.05
C ARG A 210 -4.44 -9.26 -4.11
N VAL A 211 -4.58 -8.94 -2.85
CA VAL A 211 -5.44 -9.69 -1.94
C VAL A 211 -6.92 -9.44 -2.25
N TYR A 212 -7.26 -8.19 -2.60
CA TYR A 212 -8.62 -7.77 -2.94
C TYR A 212 -8.91 -7.92 -4.44
N LEU A 213 -7.85 -7.79 -5.25
CA LEU A 213 -7.89 -7.90 -6.71
C LEU A 213 -6.92 -9.01 -7.16
N PRO A 214 -7.28 -10.30 -7.01
CA PRO A 214 -6.42 -11.42 -7.37
C PRO A 214 -5.94 -11.37 -8.82
N LYS A 215 -4.81 -12.03 -9.12
CA LYS A 215 -4.37 -12.21 -10.51
C LYS A 215 -5.47 -12.93 -11.30
N GLY A 216 -5.77 -12.42 -12.48
CA GLY A 216 -6.89 -12.93 -13.30
C GLY A 216 -8.19 -12.14 -13.15
N SER A 217 -8.29 -11.23 -12.15
CA SER A 217 -9.47 -10.36 -12.05
C SER A 217 -9.60 -9.43 -13.24
N ASP A 218 -10.83 -9.20 -13.67
CA ASP A 218 -11.17 -8.17 -14.65
C ASP A 218 -11.46 -6.84 -13.93
N ILE A 219 -10.67 -5.82 -14.27
CA ILE A 219 -10.78 -4.47 -13.67
C ILE A 219 -12.03 -3.77 -14.18
N SER A 220 -12.43 -4.02 -15.44
CA SER A 220 -13.59 -3.38 -16.04
C SER A 220 -14.91 -3.72 -15.35
N LEU A 221 -14.96 -4.88 -14.67
CA LEU A 221 -16.13 -5.33 -13.91
C LEU A 221 -16.19 -4.76 -12.49
N LYS A 222 -15.21 -3.95 -12.08
CA LYS A 222 -15.17 -3.36 -10.74
C LYS A 222 -15.53 -1.89 -10.77
N THR A 223 -16.35 -1.47 -9.81
CA THR A 223 -16.77 -0.08 -9.69
C THR A 223 -15.65 0.82 -9.14
N PRO A 224 -15.67 2.13 -9.40
CA PRO A 224 -14.73 3.06 -8.76
C PRO A 224 -14.77 3.00 -7.23
N SER A 225 -15.95 2.78 -6.62
CA SER A 225 -16.12 2.64 -5.17
C SER A 225 -15.39 1.42 -4.61
N PHE A 226 -15.33 0.31 -5.36
CA PHE A 226 -14.53 -0.84 -4.98
C PHE A 226 -13.04 -0.45 -4.81
N PHE A 227 -12.48 0.28 -5.79
CA PHE A 227 -11.07 0.69 -5.71
C PHE A 227 -10.83 1.69 -4.58
N ARG A 228 -11.78 2.57 -4.25
CA ARG A 228 -11.70 3.44 -3.06
C ARG A 228 -11.69 2.63 -1.76
N THR A 229 -12.48 1.57 -1.70
CA THR A 229 -12.48 0.66 -0.55
C THR A 229 -11.13 -0.07 -0.41
N VAL A 230 -10.57 -0.56 -1.51
CA VAL A 230 -9.24 -1.19 -1.52
C VAL A 230 -8.16 -0.19 -1.11
N GLU A 231 -8.18 1.02 -1.66
CA GLU A 231 -7.27 2.13 -1.30
C GLU A 231 -7.30 2.40 0.21
N LYS A 232 -8.49 2.56 0.79
CA LYS A 232 -8.68 2.75 2.22
C LYS A 232 -8.13 1.59 3.05
N ARG A 233 -8.37 0.35 2.62
CA ARG A 233 -7.86 -0.86 3.30
C ARG A 233 -6.33 -0.91 3.30
N VAL A 234 -5.70 -0.61 2.17
CA VAL A 234 -4.24 -0.58 2.06
C VAL A 234 -3.65 0.54 2.92
N ASN A 235 -4.25 1.74 2.88
CA ASN A 235 -3.78 2.91 3.62
C ASN A 235 -4.08 2.87 5.12
N SER A 236 -4.94 1.96 5.59
CA SER A 236 -5.24 1.77 7.01
C SER A 236 -4.32 0.75 7.71
N ARG A 237 -3.33 0.20 7.02
CA ARG A 237 -2.42 -0.81 7.60
C ARG A 237 -1.38 -0.19 8.52
N PHE A 238 -1.12 -0.84 9.66
CA PHE A 238 -0.04 -0.46 10.56
C PHE A 238 1.31 -0.83 9.96
N MET A 239 2.20 0.15 9.81
CA MET A 239 3.50 -0.05 9.18
C MET A 239 4.65 0.25 10.15
N GLU A 240 5.57 -0.69 10.31
CA GLU A 240 6.74 -0.54 11.17
C GLU A 240 7.59 0.66 10.77
N CYS A 241 7.81 0.87 9.46
CA CYS A 241 8.57 2.01 8.94
C CYS A 241 7.91 3.38 9.21
N LEU A 242 6.67 3.41 9.68
CA LEU A 242 5.91 4.58 10.13
C LEU A 242 5.70 4.58 11.65
N GLU A 243 6.51 3.85 12.40
CA GLU A 243 6.34 3.64 13.84
C GLU A 243 4.93 3.12 14.17
N TYR A 244 4.46 2.19 13.37
CA TYR A 244 3.13 1.55 13.46
C TYR A 244 1.94 2.51 13.34
N ARG A 245 2.15 3.69 12.72
CA ARG A 245 1.06 4.50 12.16
C ARG A 245 0.58 3.90 10.86
N THR A 246 -0.63 4.27 10.48
CA THR A 246 -1.12 3.99 9.13
C THR A 246 -0.59 5.04 8.13
N PRO A 247 -0.50 4.73 6.82
CA PRO A 247 -0.23 5.71 5.77
C PRO A 247 -1.14 6.94 5.83
N ASP A 248 -2.45 6.74 6.08
CA ASP A 248 -3.42 7.84 6.20
C ASP A 248 -3.13 8.73 7.40
N GLU A 249 -2.81 8.16 8.57
CA GLU A 249 -2.40 8.91 9.76
C GLU A 249 -1.12 9.72 9.49
N ALA A 250 -0.15 9.11 8.81
CA ALA A 250 1.11 9.76 8.48
C ALA A 250 0.89 10.94 7.53
N LEU A 251 0.05 10.79 6.50
CA LEU A 251 -0.30 11.85 5.56
C LEU A 251 -1.05 12.99 6.28
N HIS A 252 -2.05 12.65 7.09
CA HIS A 252 -2.82 13.63 7.85
C HIS A 252 -1.92 14.46 8.78
N ARG A 253 -1.01 13.81 9.50
CA ARG A 253 -0.03 14.46 10.36
C ARG A 253 0.86 15.43 9.60
N CYS A 254 1.40 15.00 8.44
CA CYS A 254 2.23 15.87 7.61
C CYS A 254 1.46 17.10 7.10
N ARG A 255 0.21 16.94 6.69
CA ARG A 255 -0.67 18.04 6.25
C ARG A 255 -1.00 19.01 7.38
N LYS A 256 -1.26 18.48 8.58
CA LYS A 256 -1.52 19.31 9.77
C LYS A 256 -0.29 20.14 10.16
N GLN A 257 0.91 19.55 10.17
CA GLN A 257 2.16 20.24 10.49
C GLN A 257 2.48 21.38 9.51
N LYS A 258 2.13 21.23 8.23
CA LYS A 258 2.31 22.30 7.23
C LYS A 258 1.34 23.47 7.40
N ARG A 259 0.16 23.24 8.00
CA ARG A 259 -0.86 24.27 8.23
C ARG A 259 -0.63 25.07 9.50
N SER A 260 0.14 24.57 10.47
CA SER A 260 0.59 25.33 11.63
C SER A 260 1.88 26.07 11.25
N PRO A 261 1.89 27.41 11.10
CA PRO A 261 3.13 28.16 11.03
C PRO A 261 3.92 27.82 12.30
N ARG A 262 5.20 27.47 12.18
CA ARG A 262 6.09 27.50 13.33
C ARG A 262 6.00 28.93 13.87
N ALA A 263 5.48 29.11 15.09
CA ALA A 263 5.78 30.27 15.86
C ALA A 263 7.33 30.38 15.91
N LEU A 264 7.85 31.45 15.33
CA LEU A 264 9.24 31.84 15.40
C LEU A 264 9.58 32.17 16.87
#